data_96a46508820141e5d53399ff93dc53f1
#
_entry.id   96a46508820141e5d53399ff93dc53f1
#
_cell.length_a   1.000
_cell.length_b   1.000
_cell.length_c   1.000
_cell.angle_alpha   90.00
_cell.angle_beta   90.00
_cell.angle_gamma   90.00
#
_symmetry.space_group_name_H-M   'P 1'
#
loop_
_entity.id
_entity.type
_entity.pdbx_description
1 polymer ?
#
loop_
_entity_poly.entity_id
_entity_poly.type
_entity_poly.pdbx_seq_one_letter_code
_entity_poly.pdbx_strand_id
1 'polypeptide(L)'
;QAYEYQKRGNAVYQYMLDSIEDCVTACKARGWLPIVLCVDWMQGESDEDWSGLREGMYESRLHQYQRQVISDIMARTGQSEPPIIAITQLGYVNDGHGAFTGQYARLASTRLHGKEQFRCVNTLYQYDFISDGLHLTCAAQNKRGAAVARAIIQEWFTSGWYGMVPSGFVWNSPTQIQINVPAYTNLALDTTTISTVGLSNYGFSYTDETGAPPAISSVAISSDGKGVLINLAAVPSGRFGRVSYATVENAIQSGATVKPSGRTLGARGCVRSSTGITWVYDTSVTLYDWLPAFRINVF
;
A
#
# COMPACT_ATOMS: atom_id res chain seq x y z
N GLN A 1 -5.25 -0.02 19.02
CA GLN A 1 -4.22 -0.03 20.09
C GLN A 1 -2.95 0.72 19.66
N ALA A 2 -2.40 0.45 18.47
CA ALA A 2 -1.14 1.08 18.06
C ALA A 2 -1.24 2.62 17.96
N TYR A 3 -2.38 3.16 17.54
CA TYR A 3 -2.60 4.61 17.53
C TYR A 3 -2.41 5.25 18.92
N GLU A 4 -2.79 4.57 20.00
CA GLU A 4 -2.63 5.10 21.36
C GLU A 4 -1.16 5.32 21.74
N TYR A 5 -0.24 4.50 21.19
CA TYR A 5 1.21 4.67 21.39
C TYR A 5 1.82 5.78 20.54
N GLN A 6 1.13 6.21 19.48
CA GLN A 6 1.64 7.20 18.52
C GLN A 6 1.03 8.59 18.74
N LYS A 7 0.17 8.77 19.74
CA LYS A 7 -0.42 10.08 20.01
C LYS A 7 0.48 10.96 20.87
N ARG A 8 0.31 12.27 20.72
CA ARG A 8 0.99 13.28 21.54
C ARG A 8 0.75 13.00 23.05
N GLY A 9 1.81 13.07 23.83
CA GLY A 9 1.80 12.76 25.26
C GLY A 9 2.12 11.31 25.62
N ASN A 10 2.21 10.40 24.64
CA ASN A 10 2.72 9.05 24.85
C ASN A 10 4.26 9.05 24.85
N ALA A 11 4.88 8.21 25.68
CA ALA A 11 6.34 8.13 25.78
C ALA A 11 7.03 7.78 24.46
N VAL A 12 6.47 6.85 23.66
CA VAL A 12 7.03 6.45 22.37
C VAL A 12 7.04 7.63 21.39
N TYR A 13 5.94 8.39 21.35
CA TYR A 13 5.86 9.59 20.54
C TYR A 13 6.88 10.65 21.00
N GLN A 14 7.04 10.82 22.32
CA GLN A 14 8.00 11.77 22.89
C GLN A 14 9.45 11.38 22.53
N TYR A 15 9.83 10.10 22.65
CA TYR A 15 11.16 9.63 22.22
C TYR A 15 11.49 9.93 20.76
N MET A 16 10.51 9.82 19.87
CA MET A 16 10.70 10.22 18.48
C MET A 16 11.01 11.71 18.37
N LEU A 17 10.26 12.55 19.09
CA LEU A 17 10.47 14.00 19.09
C LEU A 17 11.80 14.41 19.70
N ASP A 18 12.22 13.77 20.79
CA ASP A 18 13.50 14.01 21.45
C ASP A 18 14.67 13.63 20.51
N SER A 19 14.56 12.51 19.81
CA SER A 19 15.55 12.10 18.78
C SER A 19 15.66 13.12 17.64
N ILE A 20 14.54 13.71 17.21
CA ILE A 20 14.56 14.79 16.21
C ILE A 20 15.25 16.02 16.78
N GLU A 21 14.97 16.41 18.01
CA GLU A 21 15.60 17.57 18.67
C GLU A 21 17.11 17.40 18.80
N ASP A 22 17.57 16.20 19.17
CA ASP A 22 19.01 15.87 19.24
C ASP A 22 19.67 16.01 17.85
N CYS A 23 19.04 15.50 16.80
CA CYS A 23 19.51 15.66 15.42
C CYS A 23 19.55 17.14 15.00
N VAL A 24 18.50 17.91 15.32
CA VAL A 24 18.42 19.34 15.03
C VAL A 24 19.57 20.10 15.73
N THR A 25 19.79 19.80 16.99
CA THR A 25 20.88 20.41 17.80
C THR A 25 22.24 20.09 17.18
N ALA A 26 22.48 18.83 16.83
CA ALA A 26 23.74 18.41 16.21
C ALA A 26 23.98 19.03 14.81
N CYS A 27 22.93 19.22 14.03
CA CYS A 27 23.01 19.91 12.73
C CYS A 27 23.32 21.38 12.90
N LYS A 28 22.59 22.08 13.77
CA LYS A 28 22.80 23.52 14.04
C LYS A 28 24.20 23.82 14.56
N ALA A 29 24.74 22.94 15.43
CA ALA A 29 26.12 23.06 15.93
C ALA A 29 27.17 22.99 14.80
N ARG A 30 26.82 22.43 13.63
CA ARG A 30 27.68 22.37 12.42
C ARG A 30 27.34 23.42 11.37
N GLY A 31 26.41 24.34 11.68
CA GLY A 31 25.92 25.34 10.73
C GLY A 31 25.01 24.75 9.63
N TRP A 32 24.44 23.57 9.83
CA TRP A 32 23.55 22.92 8.88
C TRP A 32 22.09 23.24 9.20
N LEU A 33 21.26 23.29 8.16
CA LEU A 33 19.81 23.40 8.29
C LEU A 33 19.21 21.99 8.30
N PRO A 34 18.59 21.53 9.39
CA PRO A 34 17.95 20.24 9.45
C PRO A 34 16.61 20.27 8.72
N ILE A 35 16.37 19.29 7.88
CA ILE A 35 15.10 19.09 7.18
C ILE A 35 14.68 17.62 7.33
N VAL A 36 13.47 17.41 7.81
CA VAL A 36 12.80 16.08 7.81
C VAL A 36 11.97 15.98 6.53
N LEU A 37 12.32 15.06 5.64
CA LEU A 37 11.63 14.88 4.37
C LEU A 37 10.41 13.97 4.49
N CYS A 38 10.45 12.97 5.35
CA CYS A 38 9.33 12.04 5.51
C CYS A 38 9.23 11.45 6.93
N VAL A 39 8.03 10.98 7.24
CA VAL A 39 7.75 10.02 8.30
C VAL A 39 7.41 8.69 7.63
N ASP A 40 8.26 7.67 7.80
CA ASP A 40 8.02 6.32 7.27
C ASP A 40 7.01 5.59 8.17
N TRP A 41 5.83 5.30 7.62
CA TRP A 41 4.73 4.67 8.33
C TRP A 41 4.49 3.25 7.83
N MET A 42 4.78 2.27 8.68
CA MET A 42 4.49 0.85 8.45
C MET A 42 3.87 0.28 9.74
N GLN A 43 2.54 0.37 9.83
CA GLN A 43 1.79 -0.05 11.00
C GLN A 43 0.32 -0.29 10.61
N GLY A 44 -0.37 -1.15 11.36
CA GLY A 44 -1.80 -1.39 11.23
C GLY A 44 -2.20 -2.85 11.42
N GLU A 45 -1.26 -3.77 11.55
CA GLU A 45 -1.52 -5.20 11.71
C GLU A 45 -2.35 -5.47 12.96
N SER A 46 -1.96 -4.90 14.10
CA SER A 46 -2.72 -5.03 15.35
C SER A 46 -4.04 -4.27 15.33
N ASP A 47 -4.19 -3.26 14.47
CA ASP A 47 -5.47 -2.57 14.29
C ASP A 47 -6.41 -3.40 13.44
N GLU A 48 -5.92 -4.11 12.41
CA GLU A 48 -6.73 -5.07 11.62
C GLU A 48 -7.25 -6.22 12.49
N ASP A 49 -6.52 -6.64 13.51
CA ASP A 49 -6.94 -7.67 14.45
C ASP A 49 -8.01 -7.17 15.44
N TRP A 50 -8.26 -5.88 15.51
CA TRP A 50 -9.23 -5.34 16.44
C TRP A 50 -10.65 -5.40 15.89
N SER A 51 -11.51 -6.18 16.55
CA SER A 51 -12.93 -6.34 16.17
C SER A 51 -13.74 -5.03 16.15
N GLY A 52 -13.26 -4.01 16.82
CA GLY A 52 -13.86 -2.67 16.85
C GLY A 52 -13.49 -1.77 15.66
N LEU A 53 -12.54 -2.16 14.82
CA LEU A 53 -12.17 -1.34 13.67
C LEU A 53 -13.33 -1.26 12.67
N ARG A 54 -13.60 -0.05 12.18
CA ARG A 54 -14.65 0.23 11.19
C ARG A 54 -14.05 1.02 10.04
N GLU A 55 -14.74 1.02 8.91
CA GLU A 55 -14.37 1.81 7.74
C GLU A 55 -14.20 3.29 8.12
N GLY A 56 -13.14 3.91 7.64
CA GLY A 56 -12.81 5.31 7.92
C GLY A 56 -12.17 5.59 9.27
N MET A 57 -12.23 4.66 10.24
CA MET A 57 -11.65 4.91 11.58
C MET A 57 -10.13 5.00 11.51
N TYR A 58 -9.49 4.10 10.77
CA TYR A 58 -8.03 4.10 10.65
C TYR A 58 -7.53 5.35 9.92
N GLU A 59 -8.21 5.72 8.82
CA GLU A 59 -7.90 6.95 8.08
C GLU A 59 -8.06 8.21 8.97
N SER A 60 -9.13 8.29 9.73
CA SER A 60 -9.37 9.41 10.64
C SER A 60 -8.25 9.55 11.68
N ARG A 61 -7.78 8.44 12.23
CA ARG A 61 -6.66 8.41 13.18
C ARG A 61 -5.33 8.80 12.52
N LEU A 62 -5.09 8.35 11.31
CA LEU A 62 -3.90 8.75 10.55
C LEU A 62 -3.91 10.24 10.24
N HIS A 63 -5.04 10.84 9.86
CA HIS A 63 -5.15 12.29 9.69
C HIS A 63 -4.86 13.06 10.99
N GLN A 64 -5.33 12.56 12.13
CA GLN A 64 -5.00 13.18 13.41
C GLN A 64 -3.51 13.08 13.74
N TYR A 65 -2.91 11.91 13.54
CA TYR A 65 -1.48 11.69 13.71
C TYR A 65 -0.65 12.59 12.80
N GLN A 66 -0.99 12.64 11.50
CA GLN A 66 -0.33 13.49 10.51
C GLN A 66 -0.27 14.94 10.97
N ARG A 67 -1.42 15.52 11.33
CA ARG A 67 -1.46 16.93 11.78
C ARG A 67 -0.59 17.17 12.99
N GLN A 68 -0.57 16.25 13.95
CA GLN A 68 0.26 16.35 15.14
C GLN A 68 1.75 16.27 14.78
N VAL A 69 2.16 15.20 14.11
CA VAL A 69 3.57 14.92 13.86
C VAL A 69 4.22 15.96 12.95
N ILE A 70 3.51 16.42 11.93
CA ILE A 70 4.00 17.47 11.01
C ILE A 70 4.18 18.78 11.79
N SER A 71 3.18 19.19 12.56
CA SER A 71 3.27 20.40 13.40
C SER A 71 4.45 20.34 14.34
N ASP A 72 4.66 19.20 15.02
CA ASP A 72 5.73 19.03 16.00
C ASP A 72 7.12 18.96 15.35
N ILE A 73 7.25 18.36 14.17
CA ILE A 73 8.50 18.34 13.39
C ILE A 73 8.85 19.76 12.92
N MET A 74 7.91 20.45 12.28
CA MET A 74 8.14 21.79 11.74
C MET A 74 8.51 22.79 12.86
N ALA A 75 7.89 22.68 14.03
CA ALA A 75 8.22 23.52 15.18
C ALA A 75 9.66 23.32 15.67
N ARG A 76 10.23 22.11 15.54
CA ARG A 76 11.62 21.81 15.98
C ARG A 76 12.66 22.14 14.92
N THR A 77 12.40 21.79 13.69
CA THR A 77 13.35 22.01 12.59
C THR A 77 13.37 23.45 12.12
N GLY A 78 12.25 24.15 12.17
CA GLY A 78 12.03 25.45 11.56
C GLY A 78 11.81 25.39 10.03
N GLN A 79 11.63 24.18 9.47
CA GLN A 79 11.36 24.03 8.02
C GLN A 79 9.99 24.58 7.66
N SER A 80 9.87 25.14 6.45
CA SER A 80 8.61 25.65 5.88
C SER A 80 7.78 24.56 5.19
N GLU A 81 8.47 23.59 4.58
CA GLU A 81 7.81 22.52 3.85
C GLU A 81 7.48 21.34 4.76
N PRO A 82 6.22 20.89 4.79
CA PRO A 82 5.82 19.77 5.65
C PRO A 82 6.39 18.44 5.11
N PRO A 83 6.86 17.53 6.00
CA PRO A 83 7.28 16.20 5.59
C PRO A 83 6.09 15.39 5.05
N ILE A 84 6.35 14.48 4.11
CA ILE A 84 5.35 13.49 3.71
C ILE A 84 5.20 12.39 4.75
N ILE A 85 4.02 11.77 4.78
CA ILE A 85 3.78 10.50 5.48
C ILE A 85 3.86 9.39 4.43
N ALA A 86 5.00 8.71 4.39
CA ALA A 86 5.26 7.63 3.45
C ALA A 86 4.67 6.32 3.98
N ILE A 87 3.51 5.92 3.48
CA ILE A 87 2.81 4.72 3.94
C ILE A 87 3.25 3.52 3.14
N THR A 88 3.81 2.51 3.81
CA THR A 88 3.93 1.16 3.27
C THR A 88 2.64 0.39 3.55
N GLN A 89 1.95 -0.06 2.49
CA GLN A 89 0.73 -0.85 2.64
C GLN A 89 1.03 -2.21 3.25
N LEU A 90 0.23 -2.60 4.23
CA LEU A 90 0.34 -3.89 4.90
C LEU A 90 0.20 -5.07 3.92
N GLY A 91 1.01 -6.08 4.11
CA GLY A 91 0.84 -7.37 3.45
C GLY A 91 -0.17 -8.26 4.17
N TYR A 92 -0.19 -8.15 5.48
CA TYR A 92 -0.99 -8.94 6.38
C TYR A 92 -2.45 -8.48 6.42
N VAL A 93 -3.32 -9.45 6.39
CA VAL A 93 -4.75 -9.25 6.60
C VAL A 93 -5.21 -10.33 7.57
N ASN A 94 -5.24 -10.01 8.83
CA ASN A 94 -5.89 -10.83 9.82
C ASN A 94 -7.27 -10.28 10.10
N ASP A 95 -8.23 -11.15 10.15
CA ASP A 95 -9.50 -10.85 10.75
C ASP A 95 -9.72 -11.64 12.01
N GLY A 96 -8.73 -11.99 12.78
CA GLY A 96 -8.78 -12.79 14.03
C GLY A 96 -10.16 -13.17 14.60
N HIS A 97 -11.22 -12.70 13.97
CA HIS A 97 -12.62 -12.76 14.33
C HIS A 97 -13.52 -13.47 13.29
N GLY A 98 -12.94 -14.12 12.29
CA GLY A 98 -13.67 -15.01 11.39
C GLY A 98 -14.50 -14.36 10.27
N ALA A 99 -14.39 -13.07 10.07
CA ALA A 99 -15.06 -12.37 8.97
C ALA A 99 -14.10 -11.42 8.26
N PHE A 100 -13.62 -11.80 7.09
CA PHE A 100 -12.70 -11.01 6.22
C PHE A 100 -13.31 -9.69 5.71
N THR A 101 -13.92 -8.92 6.57
CA THR A 101 -14.87 -7.91 6.17
C THR A 101 -14.23 -6.60 5.79
N GLY A 102 -13.14 -6.19 6.41
CA GLY A 102 -12.72 -4.80 6.32
C GLY A 102 -11.45 -4.57 5.51
N GLN A 103 -10.34 -5.13 5.95
CA GLN A 103 -9.00 -4.74 5.51
C GLN A 103 -8.81 -3.21 5.61
N TYR A 104 -9.39 -2.61 6.66
CA TYR A 104 -9.56 -1.15 6.75
C TYR A 104 -8.22 -0.42 6.87
N ALA A 105 -7.30 -0.91 7.74
CA ALA A 105 -5.98 -0.31 7.88
C ALA A 105 -5.14 -0.53 6.61
N ARG A 106 -5.20 -1.72 6.01
CA ARG A 106 -4.49 -2.04 4.78
C ARG A 106 -4.93 -1.14 3.62
N LEU A 107 -6.23 -1.03 3.38
CA LEU A 107 -6.79 -0.25 2.27
C LEU A 107 -6.73 1.27 2.51
N ALA A 108 -6.54 1.71 3.75
CA ALA A 108 -6.36 3.12 4.07
C ALA A 108 -5.17 3.74 3.32
N SER A 109 -4.09 2.99 3.11
CA SER A 109 -2.90 3.46 2.39
C SER A 109 -3.21 3.95 0.97
N THR A 110 -4.04 3.23 0.23
CA THR A 110 -4.46 3.61 -1.13
C THR A 110 -5.52 4.69 -1.12
N ARG A 111 -6.44 4.68 -0.15
CA ARG A 111 -7.47 5.71 -0.01
C ARG A 111 -6.91 7.07 0.42
N LEU A 112 -5.81 7.08 1.16
CA LEU A 112 -5.12 8.30 1.61
C LEU A 112 -4.10 8.82 0.60
N HIS A 113 -3.63 7.99 -0.34
CA HIS A 113 -2.62 8.41 -1.31
C HIS A 113 -3.04 9.70 -2.04
N GLY A 114 -2.11 10.66 -2.09
CA GLY A 114 -2.33 11.96 -2.73
C GLY A 114 -3.22 12.92 -1.94
N LYS A 115 -3.76 12.52 -0.79
CA LYS A 115 -4.49 13.43 0.10
C LYS A 115 -3.50 14.06 1.09
N GLU A 116 -3.46 15.39 1.13
CA GLU A 116 -2.54 16.13 1.99
C GLU A 116 -1.10 15.59 1.81
N GLN A 117 -0.43 15.23 2.90
CA GLN A 117 0.94 14.74 2.89
C GLN A 117 1.07 13.20 2.78
N PHE A 118 -0.03 12.48 2.60
CA PHE A 118 0.02 11.02 2.51
C PHE A 118 0.48 10.52 1.14
N ARG A 119 1.45 9.58 1.15
CA ARG A 119 1.92 8.87 -0.03
C ARG A 119 1.96 7.38 0.24
N CYS A 120 1.18 6.58 -0.49
CA CYS A 120 1.37 5.14 -0.53
C CYS A 120 2.63 4.86 -1.36
N VAL A 121 3.68 4.38 -0.72
CA VAL A 121 4.99 4.26 -1.36
C VAL A 121 5.38 2.83 -1.68
N ASN A 122 4.72 1.86 -1.07
CA ASN A 122 5.07 0.47 -1.24
C ASN A 122 3.93 -0.45 -0.77
N THR A 123 4.01 -1.74 -1.10
CA THR A 123 3.12 -2.79 -0.59
C THR A 123 3.93 -4.00 -0.15
N LEU A 124 3.59 -4.57 1.01
CA LEU A 124 4.39 -5.64 1.62
C LEU A 124 4.21 -7.00 0.96
N TYR A 125 3.13 -7.27 0.25
CA TYR A 125 2.85 -8.59 -0.30
C TYR A 125 3.91 -9.07 -1.33
N GLN A 126 4.74 -8.17 -1.85
CA GLN A 126 5.83 -8.50 -2.77
C GLN A 126 7.06 -9.11 -2.11
N TYR A 127 7.15 -9.06 -0.78
CA TYR A 127 8.34 -9.45 -0.03
C TYR A 127 8.20 -10.81 0.66
N ASP A 128 9.35 -11.31 1.13
CA ASP A 128 9.42 -12.51 1.95
C ASP A 128 9.23 -12.17 3.43
N PHE A 129 8.41 -12.96 4.08
CA PHE A 129 8.16 -12.89 5.51
C PHE A 129 8.91 -14.01 6.22
N ILE A 130 9.22 -13.83 7.50
CA ILE A 130 9.71 -14.92 8.35
C ILE A 130 8.55 -15.90 8.65
N SER A 131 8.85 -16.96 9.38
CA SER A 131 7.89 -18.07 9.63
C SER A 131 6.60 -17.66 10.33
N ASP A 132 6.54 -16.49 10.97
CA ASP A 132 5.32 -15.98 11.61
C ASP A 132 4.29 -15.40 10.62
N GLY A 133 4.69 -15.20 9.36
CA GLY A 133 3.85 -14.62 8.30
C GLY A 133 3.47 -13.15 8.51
N LEU A 134 4.07 -12.48 9.51
CA LEU A 134 3.79 -11.11 9.89
C LEU A 134 5.00 -10.20 9.66
N HIS A 135 6.18 -10.61 10.12
CA HIS A 135 7.38 -9.80 10.03
C HIS A 135 8.18 -10.13 8.77
N LEU A 136 8.75 -9.09 8.16
CA LEU A 136 9.61 -9.24 6.99
C LEU A 136 10.96 -9.86 7.38
N THR A 137 11.58 -10.59 6.45
CA THR A 137 12.99 -10.96 6.58
C THR A 137 13.88 -9.72 6.58
N CYS A 138 15.11 -9.81 7.11
CA CYS A 138 16.07 -8.69 7.08
C CYS A 138 16.34 -8.21 5.65
N ALA A 139 16.49 -9.11 4.69
CA ALA A 139 16.66 -8.75 3.28
C ALA A 139 15.43 -8.02 2.71
N ALA A 140 14.24 -8.44 3.08
CA ALA A 140 12.99 -7.79 2.68
C ALA A 140 12.85 -6.38 3.29
N GLN A 141 13.24 -6.18 4.55
CA GLN A 141 13.28 -4.86 5.19
C GLN A 141 14.23 -3.90 4.47
N ASN A 142 15.42 -4.37 4.09
CA ASN A 142 16.37 -3.55 3.33
C ASN A 142 15.81 -3.16 1.95
N LYS A 143 15.16 -4.09 1.23
CA LYS A 143 14.51 -3.81 -0.06
C LYS A 143 13.35 -2.84 0.11
N ARG A 144 12.55 -2.98 1.17
CA ARG A 144 11.49 -2.02 1.51
C ARG A 144 12.07 -0.63 1.74
N GLY A 145 13.13 -0.51 2.54
CA GLY A 145 13.81 0.75 2.79
C GLY A 145 14.29 1.42 1.50
N ALA A 146 14.86 0.67 0.56
CA ALA A 146 15.27 1.19 -0.74
C ALA A 146 14.08 1.70 -1.57
N ALA A 147 12.94 1.00 -1.56
CA ALA A 147 11.73 1.45 -2.25
C ALA A 147 11.15 2.74 -1.63
N VAL A 148 11.15 2.85 -0.29
CA VAL A 148 10.74 4.07 0.41
C VAL A 148 11.68 5.23 0.08
N ALA A 149 13.00 5.02 0.13
CA ALA A 149 13.99 6.05 -0.23
C ALA A 149 13.80 6.55 -1.67
N ARG A 150 13.53 5.63 -2.62
CA ARG A 150 13.22 6.00 -4.00
C ARG A 150 11.98 6.89 -4.09
N ALA A 151 10.92 6.55 -3.37
CA ALA A 151 9.69 7.33 -3.36
C ALA A 151 9.92 8.75 -2.79
N ILE A 152 10.73 8.87 -1.74
CA ILE A 152 11.13 10.16 -1.16
C ILE A 152 11.92 10.99 -2.17
N ILE A 153 12.91 10.40 -2.83
CA ILE A 153 13.72 11.08 -3.86
C ILE A 153 12.82 11.55 -5.01
N GLN A 154 11.92 10.70 -5.45
CA GLN A 154 10.99 11.03 -6.53
C GLN A 154 10.04 12.17 -6.14
N GLU A 155 9.51 12.14 -4.91
CA GLU A 155 8.59 13.17 -4.42
C GLU A 155 9.26 14.54 -4.30
N TRP A 156 10.46 14.59 -3.72
CA TRP A 156 11.10 15.85 -3.36
C TRP A 156 12.00 16.45 -4.44
N PHE A 157 12.58 15.62 -5.30
CA PHE A 157 13.64 16.06 -6.22
C PHE A 157 13.29 15.87 -7.70
N THR A 158 12.07 15.38 -8.00
CA THR A 158 11.61 15.20 -9.39
C THR A 158 10.16 15.66 -9.58
N SER A 159 9.35 14.90 -10.32
CA SER A 159 7.97 15.25 -10.68
C SER A 159 6.90 14.86 -9.65
N GLY A 160 7.30 14.37 -8.48
CA GLY A 160 6.39 13.84 -7.46
C GLY A 160 6.24 12.32 -7.50
N TRP A 161 5.67 11.74 -6.45
CA TRP A 161 5.42 10.30 -6.32
C TRP A 161 3.98 9.93 -6.69
N TYR A 162 3.78 9.14 -7.74
CA TYR A 162 2.46 8.69 -8.20
C TYR A 162 1.99 7.37 -7.58
N GLY A 163 2.89 6.55 -7.04
CA GLY A 163 2.61 5.39 -6.20
C GLY A 163 1.92 4.20 -6.83
N MET A 164 1.69 4.15 -8.13
CA MET A 164 0.89 3.11 -8.81
C MET A 164 -0.51 2.88 -8.22
N VAL A 165 -1.01 3.81 -7.41
CA VAL A 165 -2.37 3.74 -6.88
C VAL A 165 -3.38 4.05 -7.99
N PRO A 166 -4.43 3.24 -8.17
CA PRO A 166 -5.40 3.49 -9.22
C PRO A 166 -6.01 4.89 -9.14
N SER A 167 -6.09 5.58 -10.26
CA SER A 167 -6.66 6.93 -10.37
C SER A 167 -8.14 6.95 -10.78
N GLY A 168 -8.68 5.79 -11.17
CA GLY A 168 -10.07 5.64 -11.59
C GLY A 168 -10.27 4.44 -12.50
N PHE A 169 -11.46 4.38 -13.09
CA PHE A 169 -11.85 3.31 -14.02
C PHE A 169 -12.64 3.88 -15.21
N VAL A 170 -12.73 3.06 -16.26
CA VAL A 170 -13.60 3.29 -17.44
C VAL A 170 -14.22 1.98 -17.85
N TRP A 171 -15.49 1.98 -18.21
CA TRP A 171 -16.12 0.90 -18.95
C TRP A 171 -15.87 1.09 -20.45
N ASN A 172 -14.98 0.27 -21.02
CA ASN A 172 -14.70 0.28 -22.46
C ASN A 172 -15.82 -0.41 -23.27
N SER A 173 -16.53 -1.34 -22.64
CA SER A 173 -17.71 -2.03 -23.16
C SER A 173 -18.58 -2.53 -22.00
N PRO A 174 -19.80 -3.06 -22.23
CA PRO A 174 -20.63 -3.62 -21.16
C PRO A 174 -19.99 -4.78 -20.37
N THR A 175 -18.92 -5.36 -20.88
CA THR A 175 -18.20 -6.48 -20.26
C THR A 175 -16.72 -6.22 -20.02
N GLN A 176 -16.22 -5.00 -20.28
CA GLN A 176 -14.81 -4.68 -20.07
C GLN A 176 -14.63 -3.43 -19.24
N ILE A 177 -13.96 -3.58 -18.09
CA ILE A 177 -13.54 -2.51 -17.20
C ILE A 177 -12.04 -2.28 -17.38
N GLN A 178 -11.63 -1.04 -17.54
CA GLN A 178 -10.24 -0.63 -17.45
C GLN A 178 -10.01 0.09 -16.12
N ILE A 179 -9.05 -0.38 -15.35
CA ILE A 179 -8.54 0.33 -14.16
C ILE A 179 -7.32 1.14 -14.59
N ASN A 180 -7.37 2.45 -14.44
CA ASN A 180 -6.28 3.36 -14.79
C ASN A 180 -5.28 3.43 -13.64
N VAL A 181 -4.00 3.20 -13.95
CA VAL A 181 -2.92 3.17 -12.96
C VAL A 181 -1.82 4.14 -13.40
N PRO A 182 -1.65 5.27 -12.70
CA PRO A 182 -0.50 6.14 -12.95
C PRO A 182 0.79 5.41 -12.59
N ALA A 183 1.71 5.34 -13.53
CA ALA A 183 2.98 4.67 -13.36
C ALA A 183 4.07 5.37 -14.19
N TYR A 184 5.30 5.39 -13.68
CA TYR A 184 6.45 6.00 -14.39
C TYR A 184 6.82 5.23 -15.65
N THR A 185 6.57 3.91 -15.64
CA THR A 185 6.82 3.02 -16.78
C THR A 185 5.52 2.29 -17.17
N ASN A 186 5.54 1.48 -18.19
CA ASN A 186 4.41 0.63 -18.49
C ASN A 186 4.19 -0.39 -17.35
N LEU A 187 2.98 -0.92 -17.28
CA LEU A 187 2.63 -2.02 -16.39
C LEU A 187 3.07 -3.36 -16.97
N ALA A 188 3.26 -4.34 -16.10
CA ALA A 188 3.51 -5.73 -16.47
C ALA A 188 2.79 -6.67 -15.50
N LEU A 189 2.38 -7.85 -16.00
CA LEU A 189 1.96 -8.97 -15.17
C LEU A 189 3.19 -9.83 -14.85
N ASP A 190 3.51 -9.97 -13.57
CA ASP A 190 4.64 -10.78 -13.10
C ASP A 190 4.14 -11.99 -12.32
N THR A 191 4.22 -13.14 -12.96
CA THR A 191 3.84 -14.45 -12.41
C THR A 191 5.06 -15.26 -11.97
N THR A 192 6.25 -14.69 -12.07
CA THR A 192 7.49 -15.33 -11.64
C THR A 192 7.90 -14.90 -10.23
N THR A 193 7.81 -13.62 -9.92
CA THR A 193 8.07 -13.10 -8.58
C THR A 193 6.90 -13.43 -7.64
N ILE A 194 5.66 -13.26 -8.12
CA ILE A 194 4.44 -13.58 -7.37
C ILE A 194 3.90 -14.93 -7.82
N SER A 195 3.77 -15.85 -6.90
CA SER A 195 3.16 -17.15 -7.16
C SER A 195 1.67 -16.99 -7.49
N THR A 196 1.25 -17.63 -8.59
CA THR A 196 -0.16 -17.71 -8.97
C THR A 196 -0.89 -18.90 -8.35
N VAL A 197 -0.20 -19.76 -7.61
CA VAL A 197 -0.83 -20.90 -6.94
C VAL A 197 -1.85 -20.42 -5.92
N GLY A 198 -3.11 -20.81 -6.10
CA GLY A 198 -4.21 -20.33 -5.25
C GLY A 198 -4.56 -18.85 -5.41
N LEU A 199 -4.16 -18.22 -6.50
CA LEU A 199 -4.48 -16.84 -6.84
C LEU A 199 -5.34 -16.81 -8.10
N SER A 200 -6.54 -16.23 -8.03
CA SER A 200 -7.42 -16.07 -9.17
C SER A 200 -7.15 -14.76 -9.91
N ASN A 201 -7.23 -14.78 -11.24
CA ASN A 201 -7.24 -13.58 -12.10
C ASN A 201 -6.12 -12.58 -11.77
N TYR A 202 -4.90 -13.08 -11.50
CA TYR A 202 -3.74 -12.24 -11.13
C TYR A 202 -3.95 -11.34 -9.90
N GLY A 203 -4.91 -11.69 -9.05
CA GLY A 203 -5.27 -10.93 -7.85
C GLY A 203 -6.48 -10.01 -8.00
N PHE A 204 -7.21 -10.07 -9.12
CA PHE A 204 -8.44 -9.30 -9.32
C PHE A 204 -9.69 -10.13 -9.00
N SER A 205 -10.71 -9.46 -8.45
CA SER A 205 -12.07 -9.97 -8.35
C SER A 205 -13.08 -8.89 -8.75
N TYR A 206 -14.23 -9.34 -9.19
CA TYR A 206 -15.42 -8.53 -9.42
C TYR A 206 -16.56 -9.05 -8.55
N THR A 207 -17.26 -8.15 -7.90
CA THR A 207 -18.47 -8.45 -7.11
C THR A 207 -19.53 -7.42 -7.40
N ASP A 208 -20.81 -7.78 -7.22
CA ASP A 208 -21.94 -6.85 -7.24
C ASP A 208 -22.95 -7.22 -6.14
N GLU A 209 -24.02 -6.44 -6.02
CA GLU A 209 -25.05 -6.63 -5.00
C GLU A 209 -25.98 -7.81 -5.28
N THR A 210 -25.93 -8.41 -6.46
CA THR A 210 -26.80 -9.55 -6.81
C THR A 210 -26.42 -10.84 -6.11
N GLY A 211 -25.17 -10.92 -5.61
CA GLY A 211 -24.61 -12.15 -5.02
C GLY A 211 -24.23 -13.21 -6.06
N ALA A 212 -24.46 -12.94 -7.36
CA ALA A 212 -24.09 -13.81 -8.47
C ALA A 212 -23.41 -13.00 -9.60
N PRO A 213 -22.29 -12.31 -9.29
CA PRO A 213 -21.60 -11.48 -10.28
C PRO A 213 -21.03 -12.32 -11.41
N PRO A 214 -20.93 -11.77 -12.63
CA PRO A 214 -20.24 -12.46 -13.72
C PRO A 214 -18.77 -12.70 -13.36
N ALA A 215 -18.28 -13.88 -13.71
CA ALA A 215 -16.87 -14.22 -13.52
C ALA A 215 -15.97 -13.33 -14.37
N ILE A 216 -14.75 -13.08 -13.91
CA ILE A 216 -13.69 -12.50 -14.75
C ILE A 216 -13.24 -13.58 -15.73
N SER A 217 -13.32 -13.30 -17.03
CA SER A 217 -12.88 -14.19 -18.10
C SER A 217 -11.41 -14.02 -18.46
N SER A 218 -10.89 -12.80 -18.34
CA SER A 218 -9.46 -12.51 -18.53
C SER A 218 -9.05 -11.18 -17.92
N VAL A 219 -7.74 -11.06 -17.64
CA VAL A 219 -7.07 -9.83 -17.22
C VAL A 219 -5.88 -9.59 -18.14
N ALA A 220 -5.69 -8.37 -18.62
CA ALA A 220 -4.57 -7.97 -19.48
C ALA A 220 -4.11 -6.54 -19.15
N ILE A 221 -2.91 -6.19 -19.55
CA ILE A 221 -2.46 -4.80 -19.56
C ILE A 221 -3.01 -4.12 -20.82
N SER A 222 -3.47 -2.89 -20.71
CA SER A 222 -3.92 -2.07 -21.84
C SER A 222 -2.81 -1.82 -22.85
N SER A 223 -3.16 -1.55 -24.10
CA SER A 223 -2.18 -1.35 -25.18
C SER A 223 -1.24 -0.17 -24.95
N ASP A 224 -1.67 0.85 -24.21
CA ASP A 224 -0.85 2.00 -23.81
C ASP A 224 0.05 1.70 -22.58
N GLY A 225 -0.11 0.51 -21.98
CA GLY A 225 0.63 0.10 -20.79
C GLY A 225 0.24 0.81 -19.50
N LYS A 226 -0.82 1.61 -19.46
CA LYS A 226 -1.20 2.45 -18.31
C LYS A 226 -2.48 2.03 -17.62
N GLY A 227 -3.09 0.94 -18.05
CA GLY A 227 -4.30 0.39 -17.47
C GLY A 227 -4.28 -1.12 -17.36
N VAL A 228 -5.17 -1.64 -16.54
CA VAL A 228 -5.47 -3.07 -16.46
C VAL A 228 -6.87 -3.29 -16.97
N LEU A 229 -6.98 -4.11 -18.02
CA LEU A 229 -8.25 -4.52 -18.62
C LEU A 229 -8.78 -5.74 -17.89
N ILE A 230 -10.01 -5.67 -17.40
CA ILE A 230 -10.73 -6.75 -16.74
C ILE A 230 -11.93 -7.10 -17.63
N ASN A 231 -11.92 -8.28 -18.24
CA ASN A 231 -13.01 -8.75 -19.05
C ASN A 231 -13.91 -9.66 -18.22
N LEU A 232 -15.19 -9.37 -18.22
CA LEU A 232 -16.23 -10.17 -17.57
C LEU A 232 -16.83 -11.17 -18.59
N ALA A 233 -17.23 -12.34 -18.08
CA ALA A 233 -17.83 -13.40 -18.91
C ALA A 233 -19.24 -13.06 -19.42
N ALA A 234 -19.92 -12.11 -18.77
CA ALA A 234 -21.24 -11.60 -19.16
C ALA A 234 -21.41 -10.15 -18.70
N VAL A 235 -22.40 -9.46 -19.23
CA VAL A 235 -22.80 -8.13 -18.75
C VAL A 235 -23.33 -8.27 -17.33
N PRO A 236 -22.83 -7.46 -16.36
CA PRO A 236 -23.37 -7.47 -15.00
C PRO A 236 -24.87 -7.11 -14.99
N SER A 237 -25.63 -7.80 -14.18
CA SER A 237 -27.03 -7.46 -13.92
C SER A 237 -27.20 -6.53 -12.72
N GLY A 238 -26.21 -6.44 -11.85
CA GLY A 238 -26.15 -5.55 -10.71
C GLY A 238 -25.81 -4.11 -11.09
N ARG A 239 -26.25 -3.15 -10.25
CA ARG A 239 -25.98 -1.71 -10.43
C ARG A 239 -24.72 -1.26 -9.72
N PHE A 240 -24.30 -1.97 -8.66
CA PHE A 240 -23.20 -1.59 -7.78
C PHE A 240 -22.06 -2.59 -7.89
N GLY A 241 -21.34 -2.52 -9.00
CA GLY A 241 -20.16 -3.34 -9.20
C GLY A 241 -18.96 -2.84 -8.37
N ARG A 242 -18.09 -3.77 -7.97
CA ARG A 242 -16.84 -3.46 -7.30
C ARG A 242 -15.72 -4.33 -7.84
N VAL A 243 -14.63 -3.69 -8.25
CA VAL A 243 -13.36 -4.34 -8.53
C VAL A 243 -12.47 -4.28 -7.29
N SER A 244 -11.94 -5.43 -6.89
CA SER A 244 -10.94 -5.53 -5.83
C SER A 244 -9.65 -6.14 -6.39
N TYR A 245 -8.49 -5.75 -5.83
CA TYR A 245 -7.19 -6.26 -6.23
C TYR A 245 -6.33 -6.56 -5.01
N ALA A 246 -5.63 -7.68 -5.04
CA ALA A 246 -4.73 -8.15 -3.98
C ALA A 246 -5.39 -8.19 -2.59
N THR A 247 -6.69 -8.43 -2.54
CA THR A 247 -7.49 -8.54 -1.33
C THR A 247 -7.73 -10.00 -0.95
N VAL A 248 -8.27 -10.28 0.22
CA VAL A 248 -8.50 -11.65 0.69
C VAL A 248 -9.48 -12.42 -0.20
N GLU A 249 -10.39 -11.73 -0.85
CA GLU A 249 -11.35 -12.33 -1.78
C GLU A 249 -10.67 -13.02 -2.97
N ASN A 250 -9.42 -12.66 -3.25
CA ASN A 250 -8.67 -13.11 -4.42
C ASN A 250 -7.66 -14.22 -4.12
N ALA A 251 -7.50 -14.61 -2.86
CA ALA A 251 -6.53 -15.59 -2.45
C ALA A 251 -7.22 -16.77 -1.77
N ILE A 252 -6.88 -17.99 -2.21
CA ILE A 252 -7.29 -19.20 -1.49
C ILE A 252 -6.52 -19.23 -0.17
N GLN A 253 -7.25 -19.22 0.92
CA GLN A 253 -6.69 -19.35 2.26
C GLN A 253 -6.63 -20.83 2.63
N SER A 254 -5.45 -21.36 2.83
CA SER A 254 -5.29 -22.71 3.34
C SER A 254 -5.42 -22.71 4.86
N GLY A 255 -6.61 -23.02 5.37
CA GLY A 255 -6.85 -23.20 6.80
C GLY A 255 -7.03 -21.91 7.61
N ALA A 256 -7.88 -21.95 8.58
CA ALA A 256 -8.36 -20.80 9.36
C ALA A 256 -7.33 -20.18 10.32
N THR A 257 -6.13 -20.68 10.39
CA THR A 257 -5.13 -20.23 11.39
C THR A 257 -3.87 -19.62 10.79
N VAL A 258 -3.67 -19.70 9.48
CA VAL A 258 -2.47 -19.18 8.83
C VAL A 258 -2.82 -17.91 8.10
N LYS A 259 -2.11 -16.89 8.40
CA LYS A 259 -2.28 -15.51 7.94
C LYS A 259 -1.08 -15.08 7.08
N PRO A 260 -0.70 -15.91 6.11
CA PRO A 260 0.50 -15.59 5.36
C PRO A 260 0.22 -14.40 4.48
N SER A 261 1.11 -13.47 4.57
CA SER A 261 1.28 -12.43 3.57
C SER A 261 2.57 -12.69 2.84
N GLY A 262 2.64 -12.24 1.62
CA GLY A 262 3.85 -12.34 0.85
C GLY A 262 3.63 -12.86 -0.55
N ARG A 263 4.72 -13.04 -1.26
CA ARG A 263 4.70 -13.35 -2.69
C ARG A 263 4.21 -14.77 -3.04
N THR A 264 4.10 -15.65 -2.06
CA THR A 264 3.72 -17.05 -2.30
C THR A 264 2.36 -17.42 -1.75
N LEU A 265 1.88 -16.72 -0.73
CA LEU A 265 0.62 -17.02 -0.03
C LEU A 265 -0.14 -15.74 0.32
N GLY A 266 -1.43 -15.89 0.62
CA GLY A 266 -2.27 -14.79 1.08
C GLY A 266 -2.69 -13.82 -0.02
N ALA A 267 -3.19 -12.69 0.42
CA ALA A 267 -3.73 -11.64 -0.45
C ALA A 267 -2.61 -10.88 -1.17
N ARG A 268 -2.45 -11.12 -2.46
CA ARG A 268 -1.39 -10.60 -3.34
C ARG A 268 -1.89 -10.38 -4.76
N GLY A 269 -1.07 -9.76 -5.58
CA GLY A 269 -1.40 -9.54 -6.99
C GLY A 269 -0.16 -9.46 -7.87
N CYS A 270 -0.34 -9.60 -9.18
CA CYS A 270 0.76 -9.79 -10.13
C CYS A 270 1.10 -8.53 -10.96
N VAL A 271 0.50 -7.37 -10.69
CA VAL A 271 0.77 -6.15 -11.47
C VAL A 271 1.91 -5.34 -10.86
N ARG A 272 2.89 -5.02 -11.70
CA ARG A 272 4.03 -4.17 -11.35
C ARG A 272 4.45 -3.25 -12.49
N SER A 273 5.37 -2.33 -12.21
CA SER A 273 6.07 -1.58 -13.27
C SER A 273 6.87 -2.53 -14.17
N SER A 274 6.92 -2.25 -15.48
CA SER A 274 7.66 -3.07 -16.44
C SER A 274 9.18 -2.95 -16.27
N THR A 275 9.64 -1.78 -15.82
CA THR A 275 11.05 -1.52 -15.48
C THR A 275 11.17 -1.19 -13.99
N GLY A 276 12.28 -1.57 -13.41
CA GLY A 276 12.63 -1.30 -12.02
C GLY A 276 13.99 -0.64 -11.90
N ILE A 277 14.47 -0.54 -10.68
CA ILE A 277 15.81 -0.07 -10.36
C ILE A 277 16.68 -1.22 -9.85
N THR A 278 17.94 -1.20 -10.20
CA THR A 278 18.92 -2.14 -9.64
C THR A 278 19.12 -1.86 -8.15
N TRP A 279 19.05 -2.91 -7.32
CA TRP A 279 19.28 -2.75 -5.89
C TRP A 279 20.78 -2.58 -5.61
N VAL A 280 21.12 -1.52 -4.85
CA VAL A 280 22.52 -1.10 -4.64
C VAL A 280 23.36 -2.15 -3.88
N TYR A 281 22.75 -2.96 -3.02
CA TYR A 281 23.44 -4.00 -2.23
C TYR A 281 23.54 -5.36 -2.95
N ASP A 282 22.77 -5.53 -4.03
CA ASP A 282 22.84 -6.74 -4.87
C ASP A 282 22.38 -6.38 -6.29
N THR A 283 23.33 -6.18 -7.17
CA THR A 283 23.09 -5.74 -8.55
C THR A 283 22.37 -6.77 -9.42
N SER A 284 22.24 -8.01 -8.95
CA SER A 284 21.40 -9.03 -9.60
C SER A 284 19.91 -8.87 -9.32
N VAL A 285 19.55 -8.04 -8.33
CA VAL A 285 18.16 -7.81 -7.91
C VAL A 285 17.64 -6.51 -8.49
N THR A 286 16.49 -6.59 -9.15
CA THR A 286 15.73 -5.43 -9.61
C THR A 286 14.54 -5.20 -8.68
N LEU A 287 14.38 -3.97 -8.20
CA LEU A 287 13.25 -3.53 -7.39
C LEU A 287 12.23 -2.86 -8.29
N TYR A 288 11.01 -3.35 -8.28
CA TYR A 288 9.87 -2.83 -9.04
C TYR A 288 8.87 -2.11 -8.15
N ASP A 289 8.11 -1.19 -8.73
CA ASP A 289 6.91 -0.68 -8.09
C ASP A 289 5.77 -1.67 -8.33
N TRP A 290 5.04 -2.00 -7.27
CA TRP A 290 3.93 -2.94 -7.32
C TRP A 290 2.61 -2.22 -7.06
N LEU A 291 1.58 -2.63 -7.80
CA LEU A 291 0.22 -2.13 -7.61
C LEU A 291 -0.28 -2.51 -6.21
N PRO A 292 -0.56 -1.56 -5.33
CA PRO A 292 -1.06 -1.87 -4.00
C PRO A 292 -2.49 -2.42 -4.04
N ALA A 293 -2.90 -3.10 -2.96
CA ALA A 293 -4.26 -3.59 -2.82
C ALA A 293 -5.27 -2.45 -2.78
N PHE A 294 -6.40 -2.63 -3.46
CA PHE A 294 -7.46 -1.64 -3.52
C PHE A 294 -8.86 -2.26 -3.66
N ARG A 295 -9.87 -1.46 -3.43
CA ARG A 295 -11.28 -1.67 -3.81
C ARG A 295 -11.80 -0.41 -4.47
N ILE A 296 -12.39 -0.55 -5.65
CA ILE A 296 -13.02 0.54 -6.43
C ILE A 296 -14.43 0.13 -6.80
N ASN A 297 -15.39 0.98 -6.47
CA ASN A 297 -16.76 0.81 -6.94
C ASN A 297 -16.85 1.25 -8.40
N VAL A 298 -17.45 0.41 -9.23
CA VAL A 298 -17.56 0.59 -10.69
C VAL A 298 -19.04 0.53 -11.09
N PHE A 299 -19.65 1.68 -11.34
CA PHE A 299 -21.07 1.83 -11.70
C PHE A 299 -21.26 2.87 -12.79
#